data_c6a8e2bc0b5dd9661bff24be9ed4bf10
#
_entry.id   c6a8e2bc0b5dd9661bff24be9ed4bf10
#
_cell.length_a   1.000
_cell.length_b   1.000
_cell.length_c   1.000
_cell.angle_alpha   90.00
_cell.angle_beta   90.00
_cell.angle_gamma   90.00
#
_symmetry.space_group_name_H-M   'P 1'
#
loop_
_entity.id
_entity.type
_entity.pdbx_description
1 polymer ?
#
loop_
_entity_poly.entity_id
_entity_poly.type
_entity_poly.pdbx_seq_one_letter_code
_entity_poly.pdbx_strand_id
1 'polypeptide(L)'
;MGKLVISHDRVTPENARSLVSLCPFGAISYIDGKLDISSGCKMCKMCTRHWPGVVDFVEEIKEIDKSLWKGICVYADCTGGNIHRVTFELCGKAKELAQVTAQSVYALVIGHNTDSCAKQLLHYGVDKVFVYDHPEFADFRIEPYTAAFCDFIEKEKPSSILVGATNLGRQLAPRVAARCRTGLTADCTVLEMKSNTDLVQIRPAFGGNIMAQIVTPNTRPQFCTARYKVFAEPQPSAQPSGHIVPMTVTEAMYKTNVRVLRAVEKPKDIDIAEAEVIVAVGRGALSEGMRQAAKELADLLGGVIACTRPLVEENIYEAKHQIGLSGRTVKPKLIITLGISGAVQFAAGMKSSDCIVAINNDPSAPIFDVAHYCVVGDVNLIVPKLIERIKGVS
;
A
#
# COMPACT_ATOMS: atom_id res chain seq x y z
N MET A 1 -2.63 22.58 10.82
CA MET A 1 -1.68 23.05 9.78
C MET A 1 -0.98 24.27 10.31
N GLY A 2 0.36 24.32 10.21
CA GLY A 2 1.07 25.52 10.62
C GLY A 2 0.84 26.66 9.63
N LYS A 3 0.75 27.87 10.13
CA LYS A 3 0.71 29.09 9.31
C LYS A 3 1.76 30.06 9.80
N LEU A 4 2.27 30.89 8.90
CA LEU A 4 3.07 32.06 9.26
C LEU A 4 2.11 33.20 9.62
N VAL A 5 2.36 33.80 10.77
CA VAL A 5 1.60 34.95 11.27
C VAL A 5 2.52 36.15 11.32
N ILE A 6 2.10 37.27 10.76
CA ILE A 6 2.85 38.53 10.78
C ILE A 6 2.28 39.38 11.89
N SER A 7 3.15 39.83 12.81
CA SER A 7 2.83 40.83 13.83
C SER A 7 3.05 42.21 13.20
N HIS A 8 2.02 42.75 12.56
CA HIS A 8 2.11 44.00 11.80
C HIS A 8 2.52 45.24 12.65
N ASP A 9 2.25 45.18 13.92
CA ASP A 9 2.68 46.20 14.92
C ASP A 9 4.21 46.22 15.11
N ARG A 10 4.91 45.16 14.76
CA ARG A 10 6.37 45.01 14.86
C ARG A 10 7.08 45.16 13.53
N VAL A 11 6.33 45.36 12.45
CA VAL A 11 6.91 45.57 11.12
C VAL A 11 7.47 46.98 11.01
N THR A 12 8.77 47.07 10.68
CA THR A 12 9.44 48.33 10.35
C THR A 12 9.92 48.27 8.90
N PRO A 13 10.15 49.41 8.23
CA PRO A 13 10.68 49.39 6.86
C PRO A 13 12.01 48.63 6.72
N GLU A 14 12.81 48.61 7.76
CA GLU A 14 14.11 47.90 7.78
C GLU A 14 13.94 46.39 7.81
N ASN A 15 13.17 45.84 8.79
CA ASN A 15 12.98 44.43 8.91
C ASN A 15 12.15 43.88 7.75
N ALA A 16 11.21 44.64 7.19
CA ALA A 16 10.41 44.25 6.04
C ALA A 16 11.27 44.09 4.78
N ARG A 17 12.18 45.04 4.48
CA ARG A 17 13.11 44.92 3.35
C ARG A 17 14.06 43.75 3.52
N SER A 18 14.56 43.51 4.74
CA SER A 18 15.39 42.38 5.06
C SER A 18 14.63 41.05 4.82
N LEU A 19 13.37 40.96 5.27
CA LEU A 19 12.53 39.75 5.06
C LEU A 19 12.25 39.47 3.59
N VAL A 20 12.01 40.50 2.78
CA VAL A 20 11.81 40.38 1.34
C VAL A 20 13.06 39.81 0.68
N SER A 21 14.25 40.36 0.99
CA SER A 21 15.50 39.87 0.41
C SER A 21 15.94 38.48 0.93
N LEU A 22 15.54 38.14 2.16
CA LEU A 22 15.84 36.87 2.79
C LEU A 22 15.06 35.69 2.16
N CYS A 23 13.87 35.95 1.58
CA CYS A 23 13.00 34.87 1.09
C CYS A 23 13.53 34.28 -0.24
N PRO A 24 14.07 33.04 -0.25
CA PRO A 24 14.65 32.45 -1.47
C PRO A 24 13.58 32.10 -2.51
N PHE A 25 12.29 32.17 -2.15
CA PHE A 25 11.16 31.84 -3.02
C PHE A 25 10.41 33.10 -3.50
N GLY A 26 10.87 34.30 -3.13
CA GLY A 26 10.19 35.54 -3.49
C GLY A 26 8.74 35.64 -2.98
N ALA A 27 8.42 34.91 -1.92
CA ALA A 27 7.04 34.81 -1.42
C ALA A 27 6.67 35.90 -0.41
N ILE A 28 7.61 36.78 -0.03
CA ILE A 28 7.38 37.88 0.88
C ILE A 28 7.41 39.20 0.09
N SER A 29 6.42 40.02 0.27
CA SER A 29 6.33 41.36 -0.35
C SER A 29 6.10 42.45 0.72
N TYR A 30 6.63 43.64 0.46
CA TYR A 30 6.40 44.81 1.28
C TYR A 30 5.94 45.98 0.37
N ILE A 31 4.64 46.28 0.40
CA ILE A 31 3.98 47.26 -0.46
C ILE A 31 3.12 48.13 0.43
N ASP A 32 3.17 49.43 0.23
CA ASP A 32 2.39 50.44 0.96
C ASP A 32 2.44 50.31 2.50
N GLY A 33 3.64 49.97 3.01
CA GLY A 33 3.84 49.81 4.45
C GLY A 33 3.32 48.49 5.03
N LYS A 34 2.83 47.58 4.19
CA LYS A 34 2.32 46.27 4.61
C LYS A 34 3.23 45.15 4.15
N LEU A 35 3.61 44.30 5.08
CA LEU A 35 4.30 43.02 4.81
C LEU A 35 3.24 41.96 4.54
N ASP A 36 3.43 41.20 3.46
CA ASP A 36 2.53 40.08 3.10
C ASP A 36 3.32 38.85 2.68
N ILE A 37 2.70 37.66 2.85
CA ILE A 37 3.27 36.38 2.47
C ILE A 37 2.31 35.68 1.51
N SER A 38 2.74 35.58 0.27
CA SER A 38 1.93 34.98 -0.80
C SER A 38 1.81 33.46 -0.69
N SER A 39 0.91 32.86 -1.48
CA SER A 39 0.74 31.41 -1.64
C SER A 39 1.97 30.69 -2.19
N GLY A 40 2.95 31.41 -2.73
CA GLY A 40 4.25 30.86 -3.14
C GLY A 40 5.16 30.42 -1.99
N CYS A 41 4.78 30.70 -0.73
CA CYS A 41 5.55 30.35 0.45
C CYS A 41 5.70 28.82 0.59
N LYS A 42 6.96 28.33 0.71
CA LYS A 42 7.28 26.92 0.92
C LYS A 42 7.42 26.53 2.40
N MET A 43 7.01 27.38 3.33
CA MET A 43 7.07 27.13 4.78
C MET A 43 8.47 26.74 5.29
N CYS A 44 9.55 27.27 4.68
CA CYS A 44 10.94 26.95 5.06
C CYS A 44 11.36 27.52 6.42
N LYS A 45 10.55 28.37 7.02
CA LYS A 45 10.76 29.00 8.34
C LYS A 45 12.03 29.88 8.45
N MET A 46 12.65 30.30 7.34
CA MET A 46 13.81 31.19 7.39
C MET A 46 13.44 32.55 7.98
N CYS A 47 12.30 33.11 7.58
CA CYS A 47 11.79 34.38 8.09
C CYS A 47 11.56 34.36 9.61
N THR A 48 11.03 33.28 10.16
CA THR A 48 10.78 33.14 11.61
C THR A 48 12.06 33.01 12.44
N ARG A 49 13.13 32.46 11.84
CA ARG A 49 14.43 32.34 12.51
C ARG A 49 15.20 33.66 12.56
N HIS A 50 15.10 34.46 11.52
CA HIS A 50 15.83 35.75 11.43
C HIS A 50 15.10 36.89 12.10
N TRP A 51 13.77 36.89 12.06
CA TRP A 51 12.94 37.92 12.65
C TRP A 51 11.82 37.35 13.52
N PRO A 52 12.19 36.65 14.63
CA PRO A 52 11.22 36.12 15.57
C PRO A 52 10.39 37.25 16.18
N GLY A 53 9.10 37.05 16.33
CA GLY A 53 8.17 38.04 16.82
C GLY A 53 7.70 39.04 15.77
N VAL A 54 8.32 39.11 14.59
CA VAL A 54 7.79 39.85 13.42
C VAL A 54 7.04 38.87 12.52
N VAL A 55 7.64 37.72 12.26
CA VAL A 55 6.99 36.59 11.57
C VAL A 55 7.14 35.35 12.43
N ASP A 56 6.05 34.84 12.93
CA ASP A 56 6.03 33.66 13.77
C ASP A 56 5.35 32.51 13.06
N PHE A 57 5.82 31.30 13.36
CA PHE A 57 5.18 30.07 12.89
C PHE A 57 4.24 29.55 13.99
N VAL A 58 2.95 29.63 13.74
CA VAL A 58 1.93 29.13 14.65
C VAL A 58 1.42 27.78 14.12
N GLU A 59 1.63 26.73 14.87
CA GLU A 59 0.98 25.45 14.63
C GLU A 59 -0.44 25.50 15.24
N GLU A 60 -1.44 25.65 14.39
CA GLU A 60 -2.81 25.31 14.80
C GLU A 60 -2.91 23.78 14.86
N ILE A 61 -2.55 23.20 15.97
CA ILE A 61 -2.89 21.82 16.29
C ILE A 61 -4.39 21.85 16.62
N LYS A 62 -5.24 21.59 15.62
CA LYS A 62 -6.63 21.26 15.92
C LYS A 62 -6.59 19.89 16.57
N GLU A 63 -6.72 19.85 17.88
CA GLU A 63 -6.95 18.61 18.58
C GLU A 63 -8.27 18.03 18.07
N ILE A 64 -8.18 16.81 17.50
CA ILE A 64 -9.38 16.09 17.08
C ILE A 64 -9.94 15.35 18.28
N ASP A 65 -11.24 15.47 18.50
CA ASP A 65 -11.92 14.63 19.49
C ASP A 65 -11.99 13.18 18.97
N LYS A 66 -11.06 12.36 19.44
CA LYS A 66 -10.95 10.95 19.05
C LYS A 66 -12.13 10.11 19.52
N SER A 67 -12.87 10.57 20.54
CA SER A 67 -14.03 9.83 21.06
C SER A 67 -15.19 9.72 20.08
N LEU A 68 -15.25 10.64 19.10
CA LEU A 68 -16.23 10.65 18.02
C LEU A 68 -15.90 9.65 16.90
N TRP A 69 -14.67 9.12 16.87
CA TRP A 69 -14.17 8.26 15.80
C TRP A 69 -13.97 6.84 16.34
N LYS A 70 -14.84 5.92 15.89
CA LYS A 70 -14.88 4.56 16.44
C LYS A 70 -14.92 3.53 15.32
N GLY A 71 -14.25 2.40 15.58
CA GLY A 71 -14.21 1.28 14.65
C GLY A 71 -13.03 1.32 13.68
N ILE A 72 -12.58 0.16 13.29
CA ILE A 72 -11.55 -0.07 12.29
C ILE A 72 -12.22 -0.59 11.04
N CYS A 73 -12.16 0.17 9.95
CA CYS A 73 -12.79 -0.19 8.69
C CYS A 73 -11.80 -0.82 7.72
N VAL A 74 -12.18 -1.91 7.09
CA VAL A 74 -11.49 -2.52 5.95
C VAL A 74 -12.27 -2.16 4.68
N TYR A 75 -11.61 -1.54 3.72
CA TYR A 75 -12.19 -1.39 2.39
C TYR A 75 -12.09 -2.73 1.64
N ALA A 76 -13.23 -3.27 1.26
CA ALA A 76 -13.30 -4.51 0.50
C ALA A 76 -13.10 -4.23 -1.00
N ASP A 77 -11.96 -4.65 -1.53
CA ASP A 77 -11.71 -4.61 -2.97
C ASP A 77 -12.50 -5.73 -3.65
N CYS A 78 -13.67 -5.38 -4.18
CA CYS A 78 -14.60 -6.29 -4.83
C CYS A 78 -14.73 -5.91 -6.30
N THR A 79 -14.39 -6.83 -7.19
CA THR A 79 -14.51 -6.65 -8.64
C THR A 79 -15.22 -7.84 -9.24
N GLY A 80 -16.29 -7.59 -10.02
CA GLY A 80 -17.06 -8.66 -10.67
C GLY A 80 -17.62 -9.71 -9.70
N GLY A 81 -17.99 -9.30 -8.48
CA GLY A 81 -18.53 -10.20 -7.45
C GLY A 81 -17.48 -11.01 -6.69
N ASN A 82 -16.19 -10.80 -6.96
CA ASN A 82 -15.08 -11.47 -6.28
C ASN A 82 -14.33 -10.51 -5.37
N ILE A 83 -14.07 -10.92 -4.13
CA ILE A 83 -13.27 -10.16 -3.18
C ILE A 83 -11.80 -10.51 -3.37
N HIS A 84 -10.94 -9.49 -3.48
CA HIS A 84 -9.49 -9.70 -3.49
C HIS A 84 -9.02 -10.20 -2.13
N ARG A 85 -8.18 -11.24 -2.10
CA ARG A 85 -7.75 -11.95 -0.87
C ARG A 85 -7.11 -11.04 0.17
N VAL A 86 -6.44 -9.95 -0.23
CA VAL A 86 -5.90 -8.95 0.71
C VAL A 86 -6.97 -8.39 1.66
N THR A 87 -8.23 -8.35 1.24
CA THR A 87 -9.34 -7.91 2.09
C THR A 87 -9.50 -8.82 3.30
N PHE A 88 -9.41 -10.13 3.11
CA PHE A 88 -9.53 -11.11 4.21
C PHE A 88 -8.33 -11.04 5.17
N GLU A 89 -7.11 -10.88 4.64
CA GLU A 89 -5.92 -10.61 5.45
C GLU A 89 -6.13 -9.37 6.34
N LEU A 90 -6.69 -8.30 5.75
CA LEU A 90 -6.96 -7.05 6.47
C LEU A 90 -8.09 -7.18 7.48
N CYS A 91 -9.11 -8.01 7.24
CA CYS A 91 -10.12 -8.33 8.25
C CYS A 91 -9.50 -9.00 9.48
N GLY A 92 -8.61 -9.97 9.27
CA GLY A 92 -7.85 -10.60 10.34
C GLY A 92 -7.00 -9.59 11.13
N LYS A 93 -6.28 -8.73 10.42
CA LYS A 93 -5.45 -7.69 11.04
C LYS A 93 -6.29 -6.63 11.76
N ALA A 94 -7.42 -6.21 11.18
CA ALA A 94 -8.35 -5.28 11.82
C ALA A 94 -8.89 -5.83 13.15
N LYS A 95 -9.21 -7.13 13.19
CA LYS A 95 -9.66 -7.81 14.42
C LYS A 95 -8.58 -7.82 15.50
N GLU A 96 -7.34 -8.11 15.14
CA GLU A 96 -6.19 -8.04 16.06
C GLU A 96 -6.03 -6.62 16.63
N LEU A 97 -6.04 -5.59 15.77
CA LEU A 97 -5.93 -4.19 16.19
C LEU A 97 -7.11 -3.74 17.06
N ALA A 98 -8.32 -4.20 16.75
CA ALA A 98 -9.54 -3.86 17.47
C ALA A 98 -9.54 -4.40 18.92
N GLN A 99 -8.88 -5.53 19.17
CA GLN A 99 -8.75 -6.09 20.54
C GLN A 99 -8.02 -5.14 21.50
N VAL A 100 -7.06 -4.35 21.00
CA VAL A 100 -6.29 -3.41 21.85
C VAL A 100 -7.17 -2.29 22.42
N THR A 101 -8.19 -1.87 21.67
CA THR A 101 -9.01 -0.69 22.00
C THR A 101 -10.49 -1.02 22.17
N ALA A 102 -10.86 -2.30 22.13
CA ALA A 102 -12.24 -2.80 22.19
C ALA A 102 -13.17 -2.11 21.16
N GLN A 103 -12.65 -1.87 19.95
CA GLN A 103 -13.41 -1.27 18.86
C GLN A 103 -14.04 -2.35 17.98
N SER A 104 -15.12 -1.98 17.28
CA SER A 104 -15.73 -2.83 16.26
C SER A 104 -14.93 -2.85 14.97
N VAL A 105 -15.02 -3.96 14.24
CA VAL A 105 -14.46 -4.11 12.90
C VAL A 105 -15.55 -3.90 11.86
N TYR A 106 -15.30 -2.99 10.94
CA TYR A 106 -16.19 -2.67 9.83
C TYR A 106 -15.60 -3.12 8.51
N ALA A 107 -16.47 -3.42 7.55
CA ALA A 107 -16.09 -3.52 6.15
C ALA A 107 -16.92 -2.54 5.31
N LEU A 108 -16.31 -1.96 4.30
CA LEU A 108 -16.97 -1.10 3.33
C LEU A 108 -16.90 -1.75 1.95
N VAL A 109 -18.06 -2.00 1.36
CA VAL A 109 -18.21 -2.53 0.00
C VAL A 109 -18.87 -1.46 -0.86
N ILE A 110 -18.25 -1.16 -2.00
CA ILE A 110 -18.82 -0.25 -3.03
C ILE A 110 -18.79 -1.00 -4.35
N GLY A 111 -19.95 -1.16 -5.00
CA GLY A 111 -20.01 -1.92 -6.25
C GLY A 111 -21.42 -2.09 -6.78
N HIS A 112 -21.60 -3.10 -7.61
CA HIS A 112 -22.88 -3.55 -8.14
C HIS A 112 -23.03 -5.06 -7.96
N ASN A 113 -24.23 -5.51 -7.55
CA ASN A 113 -24.50 -6.92 -7.20
C ASN A 113 -23.57 -7.46 -6.12
N THR A 114 -23.39 -6.71 -5.03
CA THR A 114 -22.38 -6.95 -3.98
C THR A 114 -22.86 -7.85 -2.84
N ASP A 115 -24.08 -8.37 -2.90
CA ASP A 115 -24.70 -9.18 -1.81
C ASP A 115 -23.84 -10.40 -1.42
N SER A 116 -23.31 -11.13 -2.39
CA SER A 116 -22.42 -12.28 -2.13
C SER A 116 -21.13 -11.87 -1.42
N CYS A 117 -20.52 -10.76 -1.85
CA CYS A 117 -19.32 -10.22 -1.21
C CYS A 117 -19.60 -9.80 0.23
N ALA A 118 -20.71 -9.10 0.46
CA ALA A 118 -21.09 -8.65 1.79
C ALA A 118 -21.34 -9.83 2.75
N LYS A 119 -22.04 -10.86 2.30
CA LYS A 119 -22.27 -12.09 3.08
C LYS A 119 -20.98 -12.84 3.39
N GLN A 120 -20.07 -12.93 2.43
CA GLN A 120 -18.78 -13.61 2.64
C GLN A 120 -17.95 -12.94 3.73
N LEU A 121 -17.93 -11.59 3.80
CA LEU A 121 -17.17 -10.83 4.79
C LEU A 121 -17.63 -11.13 6.24
N LEU A 122 -18.89 -11.45 6.46
CA LEU A 122 -19.41 -11.80 7.79
C LEU A 122 -18.78 -13.06 8.39
N HIS A 123 -18.17 -13.93 7.56
CA HIS A 123 -17.44 -15.10 8.02
C HIS A 123 -16.01 -14.79 8.49
N TYR A 124 -15.53 -13.56 8.30
CA TYR A 124 -14.18 -13.14 8.65
C TYR A 124 -14.10 -12.23 9.90
N GLY A 125 -15.15 -12.25 10.74
CA GLY A 125 -15.17 -11.54 12.02
C GLY A 125 -15.39 -10.03 11.90
N VAL A 126 -16.16 -9.63 10.88
CA VAL A 126 -16.60 -8.25 10.66
C VAL A 126 -17.93 -8.04 11.38
N ASP A 127 -18.05 -6.98 12.19
CA ASP A 127 -19.26 -6.69 12.96
C ASP A 127 -20.34 -6.01 12.11
N LYS A 128 -19.90 -5.15 11.16
CA LYS A 128 -20.80 -4.45 10.24
C LYS A 128 -20.19 -4.37 8.85
N VAL A 129 -20.99 -4.72 7.83
CA VAL A 129 -20.61 -4.54 6.43
C VAL A 129 -21.49 -3.43 5.84
N PHE A 130 -20.91 -2.27 5.59
CA PHE A 130 -21.57 -1.15 4.94
C PHE A 130 -21.51 -1.31 3.43
N VAL A 131 -22.66 -1.22 2.75
CA VAL A 131 -22.78 -1.57 1.34
C VAL A 131 -23.39 -0.43 0.55
N TYR A 132 -22.64 0.08 -0.43
CA TYR A 132 -23.12 0.94 -1.49
C TYR A 132 -23.27 0.10 -2.76
N ASP A 133 -24.47 -0.42 -3.00
CA ASP A 133 -24.78 -1.24 -4.17
C ASP A 133 -25.63 -0.44 -5.16
N HIS A 134 -25.10 -0.18 -6.35
CA HIS A 134 -25.81 0.54 -7.40
C HIS A 134 -25.19 0.24 -8.77
N PRO A 135 -25.99 0.15 -9.87
CA PRO A 135 -25.48 -0.09 -11.22
C PRO A 135 -24.37 0.87 -11.65
N GLU A 136 -24.42 2.12 -11.22
CA GLU A 136 -23.38 3.12 -11.52
C GLU A 136 -22.02 2.84 -10.86
N PHE A 137 -21.93 1.88 -9.97
CA PHE A 137 -20.67 1.39 -9.38
C PHE A 137 -20.21 0.06 -10.00
N ALA A 138 -20.82 -0.40 -11.10
CA ALA A 138 -20.41 -1.64 -11.76
C ALA A 138 -18.96 -1.56 -12.27
N ASP A 139 -18.58 -0.41 -12.85
CA ASP A 139 -17.22 -0.13 -13.27
C ASP A 139 -16.55 0.86 -12.31
N PHE A 140 -15.29 0.61 -11.97
CA PHE A 140 -14.53 1.52 -11.12
C PHE A 140 -14.32 2.88 -11.81
N ARG A 141 -14.88 3.92 -11.20
CA ARG A 141 -14.61 5.32 -11.53
C ARG A 141 -14.24 6.05 -10.25
N ILE A 142 -13.12 6.75 -10.27
CA ILE A 142 -12.50 7.29 -9.05
C ILE A 142 -13.38 8.31 -8.32
N GLU A 143 -14.14 9.17 -9.03
CA GLU A 143 -14.99 10.17 -8.41
C GLU A 143 -16.20 9.54 -7.69
N PRO A 144 -17.01 8.66 -8.32
CA PRO A 144 -18.13 7.98 -7.67
C PRO A 144 -17.71 7.18 -6.43
N TYR A 145 -16.66 6.38 -6.55
CA TYR A 145 -16.14 5.59 -5.41
C TYR A 145 -15.64 6.49 -4.27
N THR A 146 -14.94 7.59 -4.61
CA THR A 146 -14.51 8.57 -3.62
C THR A 146 -15.68 9.23 -2.91
N ALA A 147 -16.76 9.56 -3.66
CA ALA A 147 -17.94 10.20 -3.08
C ALA A 147 -18.66 9.27 -2.08
N ALA A 148 -18.92 8.01 -2.46
CA ALA A 148 -19.52 7.01 -1.59
C ALA A 148 -18.64 6.74 -0.35
N PHE A 149 -17.34 6.64 -0.52
CA PHE A 149 -16.40 6.44 0.58
C PHE A 149 -16.39 7.62 1.57
N CYS A 150 -16.42 8.85 1.06
CA CYS A 150 -16.47 10.05 1.92
C CYS A 150 -17.81 10.14 2.67
N ASP A 151 -18.94 9.81 2.04
CA ASP A 151 -20.26 9.74 2.70
C ASP A 151 -20.25 8.73 3.87
N PHE A 152 -19.66 7.55 3.65
CA PHE A 152 -19.45 6.57 4.71
C PHE A 152 -18.62 7.15 5.89
N ILE A 153 -17.49 7.82 5.58
CA ILE A 153 -16.63 8.41 6.61
C ILE A 153 -17.36 9.49 7.41
N GLU A 154 -18.17 10.33 6.76
CA GLU A 154 -18.91 11.39 7.41
C GLU A 154 -20.01 10.84 8.35
N LYS A 155 -20.67 9.75 7.97
CA LYS A 155 -21.75 9.12 8.74
C LYS A 155 -21.21 8.26 9.89
N GLU A 156 -20.27 7.38 9.62
CA GLU A 156 -19.86 6.33 10.55
C GLU A 156 -18.59 6.69 11.35
N LYS A 157 -17.81 7.67 10.89
CA LYS A 157 -16.59 8.20 11.55
C LYS A 157 -15.64 7.09 12.04
N PRO A 158 -15.17 6.19 11.16
CA PRO A 158 -14.21 5.16 11.57
C PRO A 158 -12.91 5.78 12.06
N SER A 159 -12.30 5.22 13.11
CA SER A 159 -11.02 5.73 13.64
C SER A 159 -9.86 5.46 12.69
N SER A 160 -9.88 4.30 12.04
CA SER A 160 -8.84 3.87 11.10
C SER A 160 -9.46 3.15 9.90
N ILE A 161 -8.81 3.27 8.74
CA ILE A 161 -9.22 2.63 7.50
C ILE A 161 -8.04 1.89 6.89
N LEU A 162 -8.20 0.59 6.68
CA LEU A 162 -7.24 -0.30 6.07
C LEU A 162 -7.68 -0.61 4.63
N VAL A 163 -6.79 -0.41 3.68
CA VAL A 163 -7.05 -0.64 2.25
C VAL A 163 -5.97 -1.58 1.69
N GLY A 164 -6.33 -2.54 0.86
CA GLY A 164 -5.35 -3.35 0.14
C GLY A 164 -4.55 -2.51 -0.85
N ALA A 165 -3.25 -2.72 -0.94
CA ALA A 165 -2.38 -2.05 -1.91
C ALA A 165 -2.52 -2.66 -3.32
N THR A 166 -3.74 -2.93 -3.75
CA THR A 166 -4.13 -3.34 -5.10
C THR A 166 -4.06 -2.16 -6.06
N ASN A 167 -4.23 -2.40 -7.35
CA ASN A 167 -4.29 -1.32 -8.33
C ASN A 167 -5.44 -0.33 -8.04
N LEU A 168 -6.59 -0.84 -7.58
CA LEU A 168 -7.74 -0.03 -7.20
C LEU A 168 -7.47 0.70 -5.89
N GLY A 169 -7.03 -0.01 -4.85
CA GLY A 169 -6.79 0.58 -3.54
C GLY A 169 -5.73 1.68 -3.54
N ARG A 170 -4.67 1.52 -4.35
CA ARG A 170 -3.61 2.53 -4.52
C ARG A 170 -4.08 3.81 -5.23
N GLN A 171 -5.16 3.74 -5.99
CA GLN A 171 -5.79 4.91 -6.60
C GLN A 171 -6.83 5.54 -5.66
N LEU A 172 -7.67 4.72 -5.03
CA LEU A 172 -8.80 5.19 -4.24
C LEU A 172 -8.37 5.78 -2.89
N ALA A 173 -7.55 5.06 -2.11
CA ALA A 173 -7.19 5.46 -0.75
C ALA A 173 -6.55 6.85 -0.67
N PRO A 174 -5.55 7.22 -1.50
CA PRO A 174 -4.96 8.56 -1.43
C PRO A 174 -5.93 9.65 -1.88
N ARG A 175 -6.83 9.37 -2.81
CA ARG A 175 -7.87 10.32 -3.24
C ARG A 175 -8.84 10.63 -2.11
N VAL A 176 -9.32 9.60 -1.40
CA VAL A 176 -10.21 9.74 -0.25
C VAL A 176 -9.50 10.46 0.90
N ALA A 177 -8.28 10.03 1.24
CA ALA A 177 -7.50 10.66 2.31
C ALA A 177 -7.25 12.16 2.07
N ALA A 178 -6.91 12.54 0.82
CA ALA A 178 -6.74 13.93 0.43
C ALA A 178 -8.06 14.73 0.57
N ARG A 179 -9.20 14.16 0.15
CA ARG A 179 -10.50 14.81 0.28
C ARG A 179 -10.92 14.99 1.75
N CYS A 180 -10.62 14.02 2.60
CA CYS A 180 -10.83 14.10 4.05
C CYS A 180 -9.75 14.90 4.79
N ARG A 181 -8.73 15.41 4.09
CA ARG A 181 -7.60 16.15 4.66
C ARG A 181 -6.90 15.40 5.80
N THR A 182 -6.71 14.11 5.60
CA THR A 182 -6.04 13.24 6.56
C THR A 182 -4.77 12.60 5.96
N GLY A 183 -3.92 12.06 6.85
CA GLY A 183 -2.70 11.37 6.43
C GLY A 183 -2.97 9.95 5.92
N LEU A 184 -2.14 9.50 4.98
CA LEU A 184 -2.13 8.13 4.49
C LEU A 184 -0.71 7.61 4.42
N THR A 185 -0.47 6.41 4.94
CA THR A 185 0.79 5.70 4.75
C THR A 185 0.59 4.56 3.75
N ALA A 186 1.36 4.60 2.67
CA ALA A 186 1.25 3.59 1.61
C ALA A 186 2.16 2.38 1.87
N ASP A 187 1.72 1.21 1.40
CA ASP A 187 2.50 -0.03 1.36
C ASP A 187 3.03 -0.49 2.73
N CYS A 188 2.20 -0.39 3.76
CA CYS A 188 2.53 -0.85 5.11
C CYS A 188 2.76 -2.37 5.13
N THR A 189 3.72 -2.77 5.96
CA THR A 189 4.05 -4.19 6.20
C THR A 189 3.85 -4.60 7.66
N VAL A 190 3.75 -3.63 8.57
CA VAL A 190 3.38 -3.86 9.97
C VAL A 190 2.39 -2.78 10.40
N LEU A 191 1.38 -3.18 11.16
CA LEU A 191 0.37 -2.29 11.74
C LEU A 191 0.22 -2.62 13.22
N GLU A 192 0.20 -1.59 14.07
CA GLU A 192 -0.01 -1.71 15.50
C GLU A 192 -1.02 -0.66 15.96
N MET A 193 -1.73 -0.94 17.05
CA MET A 193 -2.70 -0.01 17.63
C MET A 193 -2.23 0.43 19.01
N LYS A 194 -2.25 1.74 19.27
CA LYS A 194 -2.04 2.28 20.61
C LYS A 194 -3.37 2.33 21.38
N SER A 195 -3.29 2.32 22.71
CA SER A 195 -4.47 2.41 23.60
C SER A 195 -5.32 3.68 23.36
N ASN A 196 -4.71 4.75 22.84
CA ASN A 196 -5.38 6.00 22.49
C ASN A 196 -6.00 6.01 21.09
N THR A 197 -6.15 4.83 20.44
CA THR A 197 -6.67 4.62 19.08
C THR A 197 -5.79 5.16 17.96
N ASP A 198 -4.53 5.50 18.21
CA ASP A 198 -3.61 5.87 17.14
C ASP A 198 -3.04 4.63 16.47
N LEU A 199 -3.26 4.55 15.15
CA LEU A 199 -2.71 3.50 14.29
C LEU A 199 -1.24 3.80 14.01
N VAL A 200 -0.36 2.90 14.42
CA VAL A 200 1.06 2.91 14.08
C VAL A 200 1.25 2.16 12.77
N GLN A 201 1.80 2.85 11.80
CA GLN A 201 1.92 2.38 10.42
C GLN A 201 3.39 2.24 10.10
N ILE A 202 3.86 1.03 9.83
CA ILE A 202 5.27 0.75 9.61
C ILE A 202 5.47 0.23 8.20
N ARG A 203 6.41 0.83 7.49
CA ARG A 203 6.74 0.46 6.12
C ARG A 203 8.24 0.51 5.85
N PRO A 204 8.74 -0.32 4.91
CA PRO A 204 10.09 -0.16 4.40
C PRO A 204 10.25 1.19 3.68
N ALA A 205 11.35 1.88 3.97
CA ALA A 205 11.74 3.13 3.34
C ALA A 205 13.21 3.06 2.87
N PHE A 206 13.63 4.02 2.05
CA PHE A 206 15.00 4.12 1.55
C PHE A 206 15.52 2.79 0.97
N GLY A 207 14.75 2.18 0.08
CA GLY A 207 15.12 0.92 -0.54
C GLY A 207 15.03 -0.31 0.37
N GLY A 208 14.35 -0.20 1.51
CA GLY A 208 14.17 -1.30 2.46
C GLY A 208 15.17 -1.31 3.62
N ASN A 209 16.13 -0.38 3.63
CA ASN A 209 17.16 -0.31 4.67
C ASN A 209 16.66 0.23 6.01
N ILE A 210 15.52 0.93 6.02
CA ILE A 210 14.94 1.53 7.22
C ILE A 210 13.46 1.17 7.28
N MET A 211 12.98 0.80 8.47
CA MET A 211 11.56 0.66 8.76
C MET A 211 11.03 1.99 9.32
N ALA A 212 10.32 2.74 8.48
CA ALA A 212 9.72 4.00 8.89
C ALA A 212 8.44 3.74 9.68
N GLN A 213 8.39 4.26 10.90
CA GLN A 213 7.21 4.24 11.75
C GLN A 213 6.49 5.58 11.66
N ILE A 214 5.22 5.56 11.24
CA ILE A 214 4.42 6.75 10.97
C ILE A 214 3.14 6.71 11.80
N VAL A 215 2.79 7.84 12.39
CA VAL A 215 1.53 8.06 13.12
C VAL A 215 0.95 9.40 12.69
N THR A 216 -0.36 9.47 12.53
CA THR A 216 -1.10 10.71 12.21
C THR A 216 -2.06 11.06 13.34
N PRO A 217 -1.57 11.56 14.50
CA PRO A 217 -2.36 11.67 15.73
C PRO A 217 -3.45 12.75 15.68
N ASN A 218 -3.30 13.74 14.80
CA ASN A 218 -4.12 14.97 14.77
C ASN A 218 -5.19 14.96 13.66
N THR A 219 -5.35 13.85 12.95
CA THR A 219 -6.37 13.69 11.89
C THR A 219 -7.08 12.34 11.99
N ARG A 220 -8.31 12.28 11.52
CA ARG A 220 -9.13 11.06 11.42
C ARG A 220 -9.91 11.07 10.10
N PRO A 221 -10.25 9.90 9.56
CA PRO A 221 -9.70 8.59 9.95
C PRO A 221 -8.22 8.50 9.63
N GLN A 222 -7.49 7.57 10.26
CA GLN A 222 -6.12 7.25 9.89
C GLN A 222 -6.12 6.23 8.76
N PHE A 223 -5.46 6.54 7.64
CA PHE A 223 -5.44 5.67 6.46
C PHE A 223 -4.11 4.95 6.30
N CYS A 224 -4.18 3.68 5.91
CA CYS A 224 -3.04 2.99 5.33
C CYS A 224 -3.45 2.16 4.12
N THR A 225 -2.50 1.94 3.20
CA THR A 225 -2.58 0.79 2.30
C THR A 225 -1.59 -0.28 2.75
N ALA A 226 -1.99 -1.54 2.68
CA ALA A 226 -1.17 -2.68 3.09
C ALA A 226 -0.92 -3.62 1.91
N ARG A 227 0.30 -4.14 1.82
CA ARG A 227 0.66 -5.08 0.75
C ARG A 227 -0.06 -6.41 0.92
N TYR A 228 -0.34 -7.05 -0.19
CA TYR A 228 -0.86 -8.40 -0.25
C TYR A 228 0.18 -9.42 0.24
N LYS A 229 -0.28 -10.50 0.88
CA LYS A 229 0.55 -11.59 1.46
C LYS A 229 1.52 -11.12 2.56
N VAL A 230 1.18 -10.04 3.24
CA VAL A 230 1.94 -9.54 4.39
C VAL A 230 1.29 -9.96 5.71
N PHE A 231 -0.04 -9.98 5.75
CA PHE A 231 -0.77 -10.41 6.94
C PHE A 231 -1.34 -11.81 6.73
N ALA A 232 -1.58 -12.52 7.82
CA ALA A 232 -2.20 -13.84 7.74
C ALA A 232 -3.68 -13.71 7.40
N GLU A 233 -4.14 -14.48 6.42
CA GLU A 233 -5.57 -14.62 6.13
C GLU A 233 -6.19 -15.53 7.23
N PRO A 234 -7.21 -15.06 7.96
CA PRO A 234 -7.87 -15.88 8.96
C PRO A 234 -8.72 -16.97 8.30
N GLN A 235 -8.91 -18.07 9.00
CA GLN A 235 -9.88 -19.08 8.57
C GLN A 235 -11.30 -18.52 8.68
N PRO A 236 -12.16 -18.71 7.66
CA PRO A 236 -13.54 -18.28 7.74
C PRO A 236 -14.29 -19.02 8.84
N SER A 237 -15.08 -18.28 9.62
CA SER A 237 -15.97 -18.90 10.62
C SER A 237 -17.08 -19.69 9.94
N ALA A 238 -17.45 -20.84 10.49
CA ALA A 238 -18.59 -21.61 10.00
C ALA A 238 -19.92 -20.82 10.12
N GLN A 239 -20.03 -19.98 11.14
CA GLN A 239 -21.20 -19.12 11.34
C GLN A 239 -20.83 -17.65 11.07
N PRO A 240 -21.64 -16.92 10.28
CA PRO A 240 -21.43 -15.50 10.05
C PRO A 240 -21.66 -14.73 11.35
N SER A 241 -20.86 -13.68 11.56
CA SER A 241 -21.03 -12.73 12.67
C SER A 241 -21.35 -11.35 12.11
N GLY A 242 -22.08 -10.54 12.89
CA GLY A 242 -22.39 -9.17 12.50
C GLY A 242 -23.59 -9.06 11.53
N HIS A 243 -23.71 -7.92 10.85
CA HIS A 243 -24.83 -7.63 9.97
C HIS A 243 -24.45 -6.69 8.81
N ILE A 244 -25.23 -6.76 7.74
CA ILE A 244 -25.08 -5.90 6.56
C ILE A 244 -25.92 -4.63 6.78
N VAL A 245 -25.30 -3.49 6.50
CA VAL A 245 -25.92 -2.16 6.58
C VAL A 245 -25.98 -1.57 5.16
N PRO A 246 -27.13 -1.59 4.51
CA PRO A 246 -27.28 -0.95 3.21
C PRO A 246 -27.20 0.57 3.34
N MET A 247 -26.39 1.19 2.49
CA MET A 247 -26.17 2.62 2.46
C MET A 247 -26.96 3.25 1.31
N THR A 248 -27.47 4.45 1.54
CA THR A 248 -28.24 5.17 0.51
C THR A 248 -27.28 5.74 -0.55
N VAL A 249 -27.51 5.38 -1.80
CA VAL A 249 -26.82 5.96 -2.96
C VAL A 249 -27.63 7.13 -3.50
N THR A 250 -26.98 8.29 -3.66
CA THR A 250 -27.62 9.48 -4.24
C THR A 250 -27.06 9.79 -5.62
N GLU A 251 -27.82 10.46 -6.48
CA GLU A 251 -27.37 10.85 -7.82
C GLU A 251 -26.07 11.67 -7.79
N ALA A 252 -25.92 12.51 -6.78
CA ALA A 252 -24.70 13.34 -6.60
C ALA A 252 -23.41 12.51 -6.41
N MET A 253 -23.51 11.26 -5.88
CA MET A 253 -22.35 10.39 -5.65
C MET A 253 -21.78 9.84 -6.95
N TYR A 254 -22.62 9.51 -7.94
CA TYR A 254 -22.13 8.91 -9.18
C TYR A 254 -22.04 9.90 -10.35
N LYS A 255 -22.34 11.18 -10.12
CA LYS A 255 -22.13 12.24 -11.12
C LYS A 255 -20.65 12.42 -11.40
N THR A 256 -20.23 12.15 -12.63
CA THR A 256 -18.83 12.24 -13.10
C THR A 256 -18.79 12.58 -14.57
N ASN A 257 -17.69 13.18 -15.01
CA ASN A 257 -17.40 13.44 -16.42
C ASN A 257 -16.69 12.26 -17.13
N VAL A 258 -16.44 11.17 -16.41
CA VAL A 258 -15.77 9.97 -16.93
C VAL A 258 -16.79 8.91 -17.28
N ARG A 259 -16.78 8.43 -18.52
CA ARG A 259 -17.60 7.32 -18.99
C ARG A 259 -16.71 6.14 -19.38
N VAL A 260 -17.02 4.96 -18.87
CA VAL A 260 -16.40 3.72 -19.32
C VAL A 260 -17.08 3.31 -20.62
N LEU A 261 -16.32 3.27 -21.70
CA LEU A 261 -16.83 2.87 -23.03
C LEU A 261 -16.79 1.35 -23.19
N ARG A 262 -15.76 0.72 -22.64
CA ARG A 262 -15.54 -0.72 -22.74
C ARG A 262 -14.60 -1.18 -21.63
N ALA A 263 -14.97 -2.26 -20.94
CA ALA A 263 -14.09 -3.05 -20.10
C ALA A 263 -13.73 -4.34 -20.86
N VAL A 264 -12.45 -4.67 -20.91
CA VAL A 264 -11.94 -5.89 -21.52
C VAL A 264 -11.15 -6.65 -20.47
N GLU A 265 -11.55 -7.89 -20.21
CA GLU A 265 -10.76 -8.76 -19.36
C GLU A 265 -9.43 -9.06 -20.04
N LYS A 266 -8.34 -8.84 -19.31
CA LYS A 266 -7.04 -9.32 -19.75
C LYS A 266 -7.04 -10.84 -19.69
N PRO A 267 -6.35 -11.54 -20.63
CA PRO A 267 -6.11 -12.97 -20.47
C PRO A 267 -5.58 -13.22 -19.05
N LYS A 268 -6.11 -14.27 -18.39
CA LYS A 268 -5.61 -14.69 -17.08
C LYS A 268 -4.18 -15.22 -17.23
N ASP A 269 -3.22 -14.29 -17.29
CA ASP A 269 -1.84 -14.64 -17.00
C ASP A 269 -1.74 -15.03 -15.54
N ILE A 270 -0.97 -16.07 -15.25
CA ILE A 270 -0.74 -16.49 -13.86
C ILE A 270 -0.05 -15.33 -13.14
N ASP A 271 -0.72 -14.74 -12.15
CA ASP A 271 -0.08 -13.72 -11.31
C ASP A 271 0.96 -14.45 -10.44
N ILE A 272 2.23 -14.06 -10.57
CA ILE A 272 3.30 -14.67 -9.75
C ILE A 272 3.03 -14.54 -8.25
N ALA A 273 2.20 -13.59 -7.83
CA ALA A 273 1.79 -13.45 -6.44
C ALA A 273 0.91 -14.63 -5.95
N GLU A 274 0.18 -15.30 -6.86
CA GLU A 274 -0.69 -16.45 -6.54
C GLU A 274 0.00 -17.81 -6.73
N ALA A 275 1.19 -17.82 -7.33
CA ALA A 275 1.89 -19.07 -7.64
C ALA A 275 2.35 -19.79 -6.37
N GLU A 276 2.19 -21.11 -6.34
CA GLU A 276 2.69 -21.97 -5.26
C GLU A 276 4.17 -22.30 -5.42
N VAL A 277 4.66 -22.33 -6.67
CA VAL A 277 6.07 -22.59 -6.99
C VAL A 277 6.58 -21.49 -7.91
N ILE A 278 7.74 -20.93 -7.61
CA ILE A 278 8.38 -19.88 -8.40
C ILE A 278 9.83 -20.24 -8.69
N VAL A 279 10.25 -20.14 -9.95
CA VAL A 279 11.65 -20.12 -10.34
C VAL A 279 12.02 -18.67 -10.69
N ALA A 280 12.85 -18.05 -9.86
CA ALA A 280 13.24 -16.66 -9.99
C ALA A 280 14.63 -16.54 -10.63
N VAL A 281 14.73 -15.73 -11.70
CA VAL A 281 15.95 -15.57 -12.51
C VAL A 281 16.61 -14.23 -12.20
N GLY A 282 17.91 -14.25 -11.96
CA GLY A 282 18.76 -13.07 -11.81
C GLY A 282 19.76 -12.89 -12.93
N ARG A 283 20.59 -11.86 -12.85
CA ARG A 283 21.64 -11.57 -13.85
C ARG A 283 22.64 -12.70 -14.04
N GLY A 284 22.89 -13.52 -13.02
CA GLY A 284 23.76 -14.69 -13.11
C GLY A 284 23.23 -15.84 -13.96
N ALA A 285 21.98 -15.78 -14.41
CA ALA A 285 21.29 -16.81 -15.19
C ALA A 285 20.71 -16.26 -16.51
N LEU A 286 21.41 -15.34 -17.16
CA LEU A 286 20.90 -14.57 -18.32
C LEU A 286 21.08 -15.24 -19.67
N SER A 287 21.95 -16.27 -19.81
CA SER A 287 22.13 -16.93 -21.09
C SER A 287 20.82 -17.51 -21.60
N GLU A 288 20.61 -17.49 -22.92
CA GLU A 288 19.36 -17.98 -23.51
C GLU A 288 19.08 -19.44 -23.15
N GLY A 289 20.11 -20.27 -23.19
CA GLY A 289 20.00 -21.67 -22.76
C GLY A 289 19.59 -21.82 -21.30
N MET A 290 20.09 -20.92 -20.40
CA MET A 290 19.71 -20.95 -18.98
C MET A 290 18.30 -20.43 -18.76
N ARG A 291 17.83 -19.43 -19.52
CA ARG A 291 16.43 -18.98 -19.45
C ARG A 291 15.44 -20.06 -19.87
N GLN A 292 15.79 -20.83 -20.91
CA GLN A 292 15.00 -22.00 -21.35
C GLN A 292 15.00 -23.10 -20.27
N ALA A 293 16.17 -23.42 -19.70
CA ALA A 293 16.28 -24.39 -18.60
C ALA A 293 15.52 -23.95 -17.36
N ALA A 294 15.54 -22.65 -16.99
CA ALA A 294 14.76 -22.13 -15.89
C ALA A 294 13.24 -22.27 -16.13
N LYS A 295 12.79 -22.01 -17.36
CA LYS A 295 11.40 -22.23 -17.75
C LYS A 295 11.01 -23.71 -17.67
N GLU A 296 11.84 -24.58 -18.20
CA GLU A 296 11.62 -26.03 -18.13
C GLU A 296 11.55 -26.51 -16.66
N LEU A 297 12.44 -26.01 -15.80
CA LEU A 297 12.40 -26.32 -14.37
C LEU A 297 11.09 -25.83 -13.72
N ALA A 298 10.64 -24.64 -14.06
CA ALA A 298 9.37 -24.12 -13.57
C ALA A 298 8.19 -24.99 -14.04
N ASP A 299 8.13 -25.33 -15.32
CA ASP A 299 7.08 -26.16 -15.90
C ASP A 299 7.04 -27.58 -15.27
N LEU A 300 8.20 -28.20 -15.04
CA LEU A 300 8.31 -29.49 -14.36
C LEU A 300 7.81 -29.47 -12.92
N LEU A 301 7.97 -28.35 -12.24
CA LEU A 301 7.52 -28.18 -10.86
C LEU A 301 6.08 -27.62 -10.76
N GLY A 302 5.39 -27.43 -11.90
CA GLY A 302 4.07 -26.80 -11.94
C GLY A 302 4.08 -25.34 -11.46
N GLY A 303 5.22 -24.68 -11.63
CA GLY A 303 5.46 -23.32 -11.16
C GLY A 303 5.51 -22.27 -12.28
N VAL A 304 5.90 -21.07 -11.92
CA VAL A 304 6.02 -19.92 -12.84
C VAL A 304 7.39 -19.27 -12.78
N ILE A 305 7.76 -18.58 -13.85
CA ILE A 305 8.99 -17.77 -13.91
C ILE A 305 8.74 -16.41 -13.28
N ALA A 306 9.71 -15.98 -12.45
CA ALA A 306 9.83 -14.62 -11.97
C ALA A 306 11.26 -14.09 -12.22
N CYS A 307 11.45 -12.78 -12.00
CA CYS A 307 12.75 -12.17 -12.26
C CYS A 307 13.06 -11.03 -11.29
N THR A 308 14.33 -10.61 -11.30
CA THR A 308 14.79 -9.41 -10.61
C THR A 308 14.59 -8.17 -11.48
N ARG A 309 14.55 -6.98 -10.86
CA ARG A 309 14.35 -5.69 -11.51
C ARG A 309 15.29 -5.41 -12.69
N PRO A 310 16.60 -5.69 -12.63
CA PRO A 310 17.50 -5.46 -13.76
C PRO A 310 17.06 -6.13 -15.06
N LEU A 311 16.43 -7.33 -14.98
CA LEU A 311 15.98 -8.07 -16.16
C LEU A 311 14.75 -7.43 -16.82
N VAL A 312 13.97 -6.68 -16.05
CA VAL A 312 12.86 -5.87 -16.57
C VAL A 312 13.38 -4.59 -17.22
N GLU A 313 14.36 -3.94 -16.60
CA GLU A 313 15.01 -2.73 -17.15
C GLU A 313 15.72 -3.02 -18.47
N GLU A 314 16.24 -4.23 -18.64
CA GLU A 314 16.86 -4.72 -19.87
C GLU A 314 15.83 -5.28 -20.89
N ASN A 315 14.53 -5.19 -20.61
CA ASN A 315 13.42 -5.71 -21.43
C ASN A 315 13.50 -7.22 -21.74
N ILE A 316 14.14 -8.01 -20.87
CA ILE A 316 14.22 -9.47 -20.98
C ILE A 316 12.94 -10.15 -20.48
N TYR A 317 12.35 -9.58 -19.41
CA TYR A 317 11.07 -10.00 -18.85
C TYR A 317 10.14 -8.82 -18.66
N GLU A 318 8.84 -9.06 -18.70
CA GLU A 318 7.84 -8.04 -18.43
C GLU A 318 7.79 -7.69 -16.92
N ALA A 319 7.39 -6.46 -16.59
CA ALA A 319 7.28 -5.99 -15.21
C ALA A 319 6.36 -6.84 -14.31
N LYS A 320 5.40 -7.57 -14.90
CA LYS A 320 4.50 -8.49 -14.17
C LYS A 320 5.25 -9.67 -13.50
N HIS A 321 6.44 -10.04 -14.01
CA HIS A 321 7.29 -11.09 -13.46
C HIS A 321 8.27 -10.60 -12.39
N GLN A 322 8.32 -9.29 -12.13
CA GLN A 322 9.28 -8.72 -11.20
C GLN A 322 8.91 -8.99 -9.73
N ILE A 323 9.84 -9.57 -8.98
CA ILE A 323 9.76 -9.67 -7.51
C ILE A 323 10.54 -8.51 -6.87
N GLY A 324 10.00 -7.95 -5.78
CA GLY A 324 10.70 -6.99 -4.95
C GLY A 324 9.85 -5.81 -4.50
N LEU A 325 10.48 -4.80 -3.89
CA LEU A 325 9.79 -3.60 -3.38
C LEU A 325 9.08 -2.81 -4.46
N SER A 326 9.65 -2.75 -5.66
CA SER A 326 9.03 -2.09 -6.83
C SER A 326 8.27 -3.07 -7.74
N GLY A 327 8.25 -4.36 -7.40
CA GLY A 327 7.55 -5.42 -8.10
C GLY A 327 6.45 -6.05 -7.25
N ARG A 328 6.25 -7.36 -7.44
CA ARG A 328 5.30 -8.15 -6.67
C ARG A 328 5.91 -8.67 -5.37
N THR A 329 5.13 -8.72 -4.31
CA THR A 329 5.45 -9.50 -3.11
C THR A 329 4.83 -10.88 -3.29
N VAL A 330 5.65 -11.92 -3.09
CA VAL A 330 5.26 -13.31 -3.27
C VAL A 330 5.47 -14.11 -1.98
N LYS A 331 4.65 -15.13 -1.79
CA LYS A 331 4.77 -16.09 -0.69
C LYS A 331 4.43 -17.50 -1.20
N PRO A 332 5.24 -18.05 -2.12
CA PRO A 332 5.05 -19.41 -2.60
C PRO A 332 5.44 -20.45 -1.55
N LYS A 333 4.97 -21.69 -1.73
CA LYS A 333 5.43 -22.85 -0.98
C LYS A 333 6.91 -23.14 -1.27
N LEU A 334 7.33 -22.91 -2.53
CA LEU A 334 8.72 -23.10 -2.96
C LEU A 334 9.15 -21.96 -3.88
N ILE A 335 10.28 -21.33 -3.59
CA ILE A 335 10.98 -20.46 -4.52
C ILE A 335 12.41 -20.94 -4.74
N ILE A 336 12.80 -21.07 -6.00
CA ILE A 336 14.17 -21.37 -6.41
C ILE A 336 14.75 -20.13 -7.07
N THR A 337 15.85 -19.59 -6.52
CA THR A 337 16.50 -18.39 -7.05
C THR A 337 17.76 -18.79 -7.80
N LEU A 338 17.89 -18.35 -9.06
CA LEU A 338 18.97 -18.69 -9.97
C LEU A 338 19.84 -17.46 -10.28
N GLY A 339 21.08 -17.43 -9.78
CA GLY A 339 22.02 -16.36 -10.05
C GLY A 339 21.55 -14.97 -9.55
N ILE A 340 20.85 -14.94 -8.41
CA ILE A 340 20.36 -13.73 -7.75
C ILE A 340 21.28 -13.38 -6.59
N SER A 341 21.72 -12.11 -6.53
CA SER A 341 22.61 -11.63 -5.45
C SER A 341 21.92 -11.50 -4.08
N GLY A 342 20.60 -11.26 -4.06
CA GLY A 342 19.86 -11.09 -2.81
C GLY A 342 19.81 -9.64 -2.30
N ALA A 343 19.81 -8.66 -3.19
CA ALA A 343 19.62 -7.26 -2.78
C ALA A 343 18.38 -7.14 -1.88
N VAL A 344 18.44 -6.27 -0.86
CA VAL A 344 17.39 -6.07 0.15
C VAL A 344 16.02 -5.85 -0.50
N GLN A 345 15.98 -5.14 -1.63
CA GLN A 345 14.76 -4.86 -2.37
C GLN A 345 14.10 -6.11 -2.95
N PHE A 346 14.91 -7.08 -3.44
CA PHE A 346 14.42 -8.37 -3.92
C PHE A 346 14.00 -9.25 -2.74
N ALA A 347 14.87 -9.39 -1.74
CA ALA A 347 14.62 -10.23 -0.56
C ALA A 347 13.33 -9.81 0.17
N ALA A 348 13.06 -8.51 0.30
CA ALA A 348 11.82 -8.00 0.91
C ALA A 348 10.54 -8.46 0.18
N GLY A 349 10.64 -8.80 -1.10
CA GLY A 349 9.51 -9.28 -1.90
C GLY A 349 9.28 -10.79 -1.79
N MET A 350 10.20 -11.59 -1.21
CA MET A 350 10.09 -13.06 -1.24
C MET A 350 10.49 -13.78 0.05
N LYS A 351 11.08 -13.09 1.02
CA LYS A 351 11.61 -13.71 2.26
C LYS A 351 10.56 -14.44 3.12
N SER A 352 9.28 -14.19 2.87
CA SER A 352 8.17 -14.86 3.58
C SER A 352 7.73 -16.16 2.90
N SER A 353 8.44 -16.63 1.87
CA SER A 353 8.19 -17.91 1.21
C SER A 353 8.43 -19.08 2.17
N ASP A 354 7.65 -20.15 2.06
CA ASP A 354 7.72 -21.29 2.99
C ASP A 354 9.04 -22.07 2.82
N CYS A 355 9.53 -22.19 1.57
CA CYS A 355 10.82 -22.81 1.27
C CYS A 355 11.58 -21.97 0.23
N ILE A 356 12.80 -21.59 0.55
CA ILE A 356 13.70 -20.80 -0.32
C ILE A 356 14.95 -21.60 -0.61
N VAL A 357 15.15 -21.93 -1.89
CA VAL A 357 16.37 -22.57 -2.40
C VAL A 357 17.15 -21.52 -3.20
N ALA A 358 18.36 -21.24 -2.84
CA ALA A 358 19.21 -20.29 -3.56
C ALA A 358 20.41 -20.97 -4.22
N ILE A 359 20.59 -20.68 -5.51
CA ILE A 359 21.74 -21.16 -6.29
C ILE A 359 22.53 -19.92 -6.77
N ASN A 360 23.76 -19.79 -6.30
CA ASN A 360 24.65 -18.69 -6.68
C ASN A 360 26.10 -19.17 -6.64
N ASN A 361 26.93 -18.65 -7.54
CA ASN A 361 28.38 -18.97 -7.58
C ASN A 361 29.21 -18.19 -6.55
N ASP A 362 28.69 -17.07 -6.01
CA ASP A 362 29.33 -16.30 -4.96
C ASP A 362 28.88 -16.82 -3.58
N PRO A 363 29.78 -17.44 -2.78
CA PRO A 363 29.43 -17.95 -1.46
C PRO A 363 29.05 -16.85 -0.44
N SER A 364 29.39 -15.58 -0.73
CA SER A 364 29.07 -14.43 0.12
C SER A 364 27.80 -13.69 -0.33
N ALA A 365 27.07 -14.22 -1.33
CA ALA A 365 25.88 -13.56 -1.84
C ALA A 365 24.80 -13.40 -0.75
N PRO A 366 24.28 -12.19 -0.50
CA PRO A 366 23.28 -11.93 0.54
C PRO A 366 21.97 -12.73 0.39
N ILE A 367 21.74 -13.35 -0.77
CA ILE A 367 20.57 -14.26 -0.95
C ILE A 367 20.63 -15.44 0.02
N PHE A 368 21.82 -15.87 0.41
CA PHE A 368 22.01 -16.98 1.33
C PHE A 368 21.60 -16.65 2.77
N ASP A 369 21.57 -15.36 3.14
CA ASP A 369 21.10 -14.93 4.47
C ASP A 369 19.59 -15.17 4.68
N VAL A 370 18.84 -15.28 3.58
CA VAL A 370 17.38 -15.50 3.62
C VAL A 370 16.96 -16.87 3.09
N ALA A 371 17.90 -17.66 2.54
CA ALA A 371 17.61 -18.95 1.98
C ALA A 371 17.58 -20.06 3.05
N HIS A 372 16.65 -21.00 2.89
CA HIS A 372 16.60 -22.23 3.71
C HIS A 372 17.62 -23.27 3.21
N TYR A 373 17.86 -23.29 1.89
CA TYR A 373 18.86 -24.17 1.25
C TYR A 373 19.76 -23.35 0.36
N CYS A 374 21.05 -23.42 0.64
CA CYS A 374 22.12 -22.69 -0.06
C CYS A 374 22.93 -23.63 -0.93
N VAL A 375 22.97 -23.38 -2.24
CA VAL A 375 23.76 -24.17 -3.19
C VAL A 375 24.78 -23.24 -3.83
N VAL A 376 26.04 -23.38 -3.43
CA VAL A 376 27.15 -22.60 -4.00
C VAL A 376 27.66 -23.31 -5.25
N GLY A 377 27.51 -22.66 -6.41
CA GLY A 377 27.99 -23.20 -7.67
C GLY A 377 27.39 -22.50 -8.89
N ASP A 378 27.85 -22.94 -10.06
CA ASP A 378 27.40 -22.38 -11.34
C ASP A 378 25.99 -22.92 -11.70
N VAL A 379 25.07 -22.00 -11.89
CA VAL A 379 23.68 -22.32 -12.31
C VAL A 379 23.65 -23.12 -13.62
N ASN A 380 24.60 -22.87 -14.54
CA ASN A 380 24.67 -23.58 -15.82
C ASN A 380 25.03 -25.08 -15.66
N LEU A 381 25.65 -25.45 -14.57
CA LEU A 381 25.98 -26.84 -14.25
C LEU A 381 24.92 -27.51 -13.35
N ILE A 382 24.32 -26.74 -12.43
CA ILE A 382 23.43 -27.26 -11.40
C ILE A 382 22.03 -27.46 -11.95
N VAL A 383 21.47 -26.47 -12.67
CA VAL A 383 20.07 -26.49 -13.13
C VAL A 383 19.79 -27.66 -14.09
N PRO A 384 20.63 -27.98 -15.12
CA PRO A 384 20.42 -29.16 -15.96
C PRO A 384 20.40 -30.47 -15.17
N LYS A 385 21.32 -30.64 -14.22
CA LYS A 385 21.36 -31.85 -13.37
C LYS A 385 20.12 -31.95 -12.47
N LEU A 386 19.60 -30.83 -11.99
CA LEU A 386 18.38 -30.77 -11.20
C LEU A 386 17.18 -31.21 -12.06
N ILE A 387 17.09 -30.71 -13.30
CA ILE A 387 16.05 -31.10 -14.27
C ILE A 387 16.12 -32.63 -14.57
N GLU A 388 17.30 -33.13 -14.85
CA GLU A 388 17.52 -34.58 -15.09
C GLU A 388 17.05 -35.43 -13.89
N ARG A 389 17.39 -34.98 -12.68
CA ARG A 389 17.02 -35.68 -11.45
C ARG A 389 15.52 -35.69 -11.22
N ILE A 390 14.84 -34.56 -11.47
CA ILE A 390 13.37 -34.45 -11.34
C ILE A 390 12.70 -35.39 -12.38
N LYS A 391 13.13 -35.36 -13.63
CA LYS A 391 12.62 -36.27 -14.69
C LYS A 391 12.85 -37.75 -14.40
N GLY A 392 13.94 -38.10 -13.75
CA GLY A 392 14.26 -39.47 -13.40
C GLY A 392 13.53 -40.04 -12.17
N VAL A 393 12.79 -39.19 -11.45
CA VAL A 393 11.97 -39.56 -10.29
C VAL A 393 10.48 -39.61 -10.64
N SER A 394 10.09 -39.19 -11.85
CA SER A 394 8.72 -39.14 -12.36
C SER A 394 8.24 -40.44 -12.92
#